data_17a80076896049da39c6511d73978283
#
_entry.id   17a80076896049da39c6511d73978283
#
_cell.length_a   1.000
_cell.length_b   1.000
_cell.length_c   1.000
_cell.angle_alpha   90.00
_cell.angle_beta   90.00
_cell.angle_gamma   90.00
#
_symmetry.space_group_name_H-M   'P 1'
#
loop_
_entity.id
_entity.type
_entity.pdbx_description
1 polymer ?
#
loop_
_entity_poly.entity_id
_entity_poly.type
_entity_poly.pdbx_seq_one_letter_code
_entity_poly.pdbx_strand_id
1 'polypeptide(L)'
;MKKIGMCLVLTLGILLGFTVNAQAVNAATLTKTKSGYYYDRARADGTDHHSWYFMQYEMDGEVSYCIEPNIPEGTTYNPGSWEATGLPNEIKERLLLIGYYGYTYPGHQTLQYRAATQGMIWDIIIGQGANT
;
A
#
# COMPACT_ATOMS: atom_id res chain seq x y z
N MET A 1 -15.48 11.66 -14.96
CA MET A 1 -14.29 10.77 -15.07
C MET A 1 -14.24 9.90 -13.83
N LYS A 2 -14.36 8.59 -13.99
CA LYS A 2 -14.22 7.64 -12.88
C LYS A 2 -12.73 7.56 -12.51
N LYS A 3 -12.35 8.11 -11.36
CA LYS A 3 -11.03 7.86 -10.80
C LYS A 3 -10.98 6.41 -10.34
N ILE A 4 -10.17 5.63 -11.03
CA ILE A 4 -9.94 4.22 -10.67
C ILE A 4 -8.94 4.25 -9.52
N GLY A 5 -9.42 3.95 -8.32
CA GLY A 5 -8.54 3.75 -7.16
C GLY A 5 -7.60 2.57 -7.44
N MET A 6 -6.31 2.81 -7.36
CA MET A 6 -5.29 1.82 -7.63
C MET A 6 -4.67 1.36 -6.32
N CYS A 7 -5.03 0.16 -5.88
CA CYS A 7 -4.33 -0.51 -4.79
C CYS A 7 -3.17 -1.32 -5.40
N LEU A 8 -1.94 -0.89 -5.13
CA LEU A 8 -0.77 -1.57 -5.65
C LEU A 8 -0.37 -2.72 -4.73
N VAL A 9 -0.37 -3.92 -5.28
CA VAL A 9 0.12 -5.12 -4.60
C VAL A 9 1.64 -5.14 -4.71
N LEU A 10 2.32 -4.97 -3.59
CA LEU A 10 3.74 -5.26 -3.46
C LEU A 10 3.92 -6.77 -3.22
N THR A 11 3.81 -7.57 -4.26
CA THR A 11 4.29 -8.95 -4.22
C THR A 11 5.78 -8.93 -4.51
N LEU A 12 6.58 -9.18 -3.49
CA LEU A 12 8.01 -9.47 -3.66
C LEU A 12 8.15 -10.89 -4.22
N GLY A 13 7.82 -11.06 -5.50
CA GLY A 13 8.10 -12.27 -6.25
C GLY A 13 9.58 -12.31 -6.60
N ILE A 14 10.29 -13.32 -6.12
CA ILE A 14 11.63 -13.66 -6.56
C ILE A 14 11.59 -13.85 -8.07
N LEU A 15 12.31 -13.02 -8.81
CA LEU A 15 12.52 -13.13 -10.25
C LEU A 15 13.32 -14.40 -10.57
N LEU A 16 12.62 -15.52 -10.69
CA LEU A 16 13.09 -16.65 -11.49
C LEU A 16 12.47 -16.49 -12.87
N GLY A 17 13.31 -16.33 -13.89
CA GLY A 17 12.92 -16.08 -15.27
C GLY A 17 11.94 -17.12 -15.78
N PHE A 18 10.70 -16.68 -16.01
CA PHE A 18 9.70 -17.41 -16.76
C PHE A 18 9.24 -16.56 -17.94
N THR A 19 9.25 -17.17 -19.11
CA THR A 19 8.61 -16.63 -20.32
C THR A 19 7.12 -16.44 -20.03
N VAL A 20 6.68 -15.19 -19.96
CA VAL A 20 5.29 -14.86 -19.70
C VAL A 20 4.47 -15.15 -20.94
N ASN A 21 3.74 -16.25 -20.94
CA ASN A 21 2.55 -16.36 -21.78
C ASN A 21 1.55 -15.32 -21.25
N ALA A 22 1.08 -14.43 -22.14
CA ALA A 22 0.05 -13.46 -21.80
C ALA A 22 -1.27 -14.20 -21.49
N GLN A 23 -1.41 -14.64 -20.26
CA GLN A 23 -2.71 -15.08 -19.73
C GLN A 23 -3.53 -13.84 -19.40
N ALA A 24 -4.83 -13.90 -19.68
CA ALA A 24 -5.75 -12.87 -19.24
C ALA A 24 -5.57 -12.66 -17.74
N VAL A 25 -5.13 -11.47 -17.33
CA VAL A 25 -4.89 -11.15 -15.94
C VAL A 25 -6.26 -10.97 -15.29
N ASN A 26 -6.67 -11.93 -14.48
CA ASN A 26 -7.91 -11.84 -13.72
C ASN A 26 -7.81 -10.70 -12.69
N ALA A 27 -8.92 -9.99 -12.47
CA ALA A 27 -8.99 -9.01 -11.40
C ALA A 27 -8.72 -9.69 -10.04
N ALA A 28 -7.84 -9.08 -9.26
CA ALA A 28 -7.51 -9.55 -7.92
C ALA A 28 -8.58 -9.13 -6.91
N THR A 29 -8.85 -9.98 -5.92
CA THR A 29 -9.83 -9.71 -4.86
C THR A 29 -9.15 -9.16 -3.63
N LEU A 30 -9.62 -7.98 -3.17
CA LEU A 30 -9.16 -7.37 -1.93
C LEU A 30 -9.95 -7.88 -0.74
N THR A 31 -9.25 -8.41 0.25
CA THR A 31 -9.78 -8.72 1.57
C THR A 31 -9.28 -7.68 2.57
N LYS A 32 -10.18 -7.21 3.46
CA LYS A 32 -9.86 -6.23 4.50
C LYS A 32 -10.27 -6.75 5.86
N THR A 33 -9.36 -6.66 6.83
CA THR A 33 -9.62 -7.01 8.23
C THR A 33 -9.14 -5.89 9.14
N LYS A 34 -9.94 -5.51 10.15
CA LYS A 34 -9.51 -4.49 11.12
C LYS A 34 -8.30 -4.98 11.90
N SER A 35 -7.30 -4.13 12.05
CA SER A 35 -6.09 -4.45 12.81
C SER A 35 -6.22 -4.19 14.31
N GLY A 36 -7.17 -3.36 14.72
CA GLY A 36 -7.26 -2.84 16.09
C GLY A 36 -6.34 -1.63 16.35
N TYR A 37 -5.52 -1.23 15.40
CA TYR A 37 -4.66 -0.04 15.48
C TYR A 37 -5.28 1.13 14.74
N TYR A 38 -4.86 2.32 15.14
CA TYR A 38 -5.35 3.59 14.63
C TYR A 38 -4.20 4.47 14.17
N TYR A 39 -4.32 5.02 12.97
CA TYR A 39 -3.41 6.02 12.45
C TYR A 39 -3.96 7.40 12.79
N ASP A 40 -3.14 8.20 13.40
CA ASP A 40 -3.46 9.59 13.71
C ASP A 40 -2.25 10.47 13.42
N ARG A 41 -2.42 11.41 12.53
CA ARG A 41 -1.40 12.36 12.15
C ARG A 41 -2.00 13.77 12.09
N ALA A 42 -1.41 14.66 12.87
CA ALA A 42 -1.72 16.07 12.80
C ALA A 42 -0.44 16.88 12.55
N ARG A 43 -0.55 17.99 11.85
CA ARG A 43 0.51 18.99 11.86
C ARG A 43 0.58 19.68 13.23
N ALA A 44 1.78 20.17 13.57
CA ALA A 44 2.00 20.89 14.82
C ALA A 44 1.11 22.13 14.99
N ASP A 45 0.67 22.73 13.87
CA ASP A 45 -0.23 23.87 13.83
C ASP A 45 -1.73 23.49 13.83
N GLY A 46 -2.04 22.18 13.83
CA GLY A 46 -3.40 21.65 13.84
C GLY A 46 -4.20 21.83 12.54
N THR A 47 -3.58 22.31 11.48
CA THR A 47 -4.29 22.62 10.21
C THR A 47 -4.55 21.42 9.32
N ASP A 48 -3.87 20.31 9.55
CA ASP A 48 -3.97 19.09 8.76
C ASP A 48 -4.05 17.88 9.70
N HIS A 49 -5.20 17.21 9.71
CA HIS A 49 -5.45 16.07 10.59
C HIS A 49 -5.97 14.89 9.77
N HIS A 50 -5.23 13.80 9.81
CA HIS A 50 -5.58 12.54 9.19
C HIS A 50 -5.76 11.47 10.24
N SER A 51 -6.90 10.78 10.20
CA SER A 51 -7.28 9.85 11.24
C SER A 51 -8.05 8.66 10.65
N TRP A 52 -7.44 7.48 10.64
CA TRP A 52 -8.03 6.25 10.10
C TRP A 52 -7.71 5.03 10.94
N TYR A 53 -8.59 4.05 10.90
CA TYR A 53 -8.25 2.71 11.36
C TYR A 53 -7.32 2.02 10.36
N PHE A 54 -6.29 1.36 10.87
CA PHE A 54 -5.49 0.46 10.04
C PHE A 54 -6.31 -0.77 9.69
N MET A 55 -6.37 -1.04 8.40
CA MET A 55 -6.88 -2.29 7.87
C MET A 55 -5.71 -3.17 7.47
N GLN A 56 -5.84 -4.46 7.69
CA GLN A 56 -4.97 -5.45 7.08
C GLN A 56 -5.53 -5.73 5.68
N TYR A 57 -4.75 -5.42 4.67
CA TYR A 57 -5.11 -5.63 3.28
C TYR A 57 -4.44 -6.90 2.75
N GLU A 58 -5.20 -7.73 2.07
CA GLU A 58 -4.69 -8.89 1.34
C GLU A 58 -5.30 -8.89 -0.07
N MET A 59 -4.46 -9.09 -1.07
CA MET A 59 -4.85 -9.20 -2.45
C MET A 59 -4.65 -10.65 -2.89
N ASP A 60 -5.74 -11.39 -3.13
CA ASP A 60 -5.73 -12.84 -3.38
C ASP A 60 -4.94 -13.63 -2.31
N GLY A 61 -5.04 -13.22 -1.04
CA GLY A 61 -4.33 -13.81 0.09
C GLY A 61 -2.90 -13.30 0.32
N GLU A 62 -2.36 -12.45 -0.57
CA GLU A 62 -1.04 -11.84 -0.42
C GLU A 62 -1.11 -10.50 0.31
N VAL A 63 -0.17 -10.29 1.22
CA VAL A 63 -0.07 -9.03 1.98
C VAL A 63 0.05 -7.84 1.03
N SER A 64 -0.83 -6.88 1.19
CA SER A 64 -0.84 -5.65 0.40
C SER A 64 -1.00 -4.41 1.28
N TYR A 65 -0.69 -3.25 0.73
CA TYR A 65 -0.75 -1.98 1.41
C TYR A 65 -1.50 -0.94 0.58
N CYS A 66 -2.24 -0.08 1.27
CA CYS A 66 -2.92 1.04 0.65
C CYS A 66 -1.95 2.20 0.46
N ILE A 67 -1.89 2.74 -0.76
CA ILE A 67 -1.10 3.93 -1.10
C ILE A 67 -1.97 5.16 -1.37
N GLU A 68 -3.29 5.03 -1.26
CA GLU A 68 -4.26 6.12 -1.48
C GLU A 68 -5.20 6.24 -0.27
N PRO A 69 -4.74 6.78 0.86
CA PRO A 69 -5.45 6.72 2.14
C PRO A 69 -6.82 7.42 2.15
N ASN A 70 -7.05 8.37 1.26
CA ASN A 70 -8.30 9.14 1.18
C ASN A 70 -9.28 8.64 0.11
N ILE A 71 -8.96 7.54 -0.56
CA ILE A 71 -9.81 6.98 -1.61
C ILE A 71 -10.48 5.71 -1.07
N PRO A 72 -11.83 5.63 -1.13
CA PRO A 72 -12.54 4.43 -0.73
C PRO A 72 -12.07 3.22 -1.54
N GLU A 73 -11.74 2.15 -0.84
CA GLU A 73 -11.28 0.92 -1.47
C GLU A 73 -12.45 0.18 -2.13
N GLY A 74 -12.17 -0.36 -3.31
CA GLY A 74 -13.04 -1.33 -3.97
C GLY A 74 -12.89 -2.74 -3.37
N THR A 75 -13.49 -3.72 -4.05
CA THR A 75 -13.37 -5.14 -3.69
C THR A 75 -12.54 -5.94 -4.68
N THR A 76 -12.39 -5.42 -5.89
CA THR A 76 -11.61 -6.05 -6.97
C THR A 76 -10.74 -5.01 -7.65
N TYR A 77 -9.54 -5.41 -8.01
CA TYR A 77 -8.54 -4.55 -8.63
C TYR A 77 -7.91 -5.24 -9.83
N ASN A 78 -7.72 -4.49 -10.89
CA ASN A 78 -6.88 -4.95 -12.00
C ASN A 78 -5.41 -4.71 -11.63
N PRO A 79 -4.51 -5.64 -11.97
CA PRO A 79 -3.08 -5.41 -11.81
C PRO A 79 -2.66 -4.14 -12.53
N GLY A 80 -1.92 -3.31 -11.82
CA GLY A 80 -1.31 -2.10 -12.35
C GLY A 80 0.21 -2.21 -12.36
N SER A 81 0.85 -1.23 -12.97
CA SER A 81 2.30 -1.09 -12.90
C SER A 81 2.71 0.05 -11.97
N TRP A 82 3.95 0.02 -11.52
CA TRP A 82 4.52 1.14 -10.76
C TRP A 82 4.50 2.45 -11.54
N GLU A 83 4.65 2.40 -12.85
CA GLU A 83 4.61 3.56 -13.74
C GLU A 83 3.23 4.22 -13.71
N ALA A 84 2.17 3.42 -13.64
CA ALA A 84 0.79 3.92 -13.59
C ALA A 84 0.46 4.67 -12.29
N THR A 85 1.27 4.56 -11.23
CA THR A 85 1.08 5.32 -9.99
C THR A 85 1.39 6.80 -10.14
N GLY A 86 2.23 7.17 -11.11
CA GLY A 86 2.76 8.53 -11.24
C GLY A 86 3.73 8.95 -10.14
N LEU A 87 4.10 8.06 -9.23
CA LEU A 87 5.03 8.36 -8.14
C LEU A 87 6.46 8.51 -8.66
N PRO A 88 7.26 9.45 -8.12
CA PRO A 88 8.68 9.56 -8.39
C PRO A 88 9.44 8.28 -8.04
N ASN A 89 10.51 7.96 -8.77
CA ASN A 89 11.29 6.74 -8.54
C ASN A 89 11.86 6.66 -7.12
N GLU A 90 12.32 7.76 -6.56
CA GLU A 90 12.81 7.82 -5.17
C GLU A 90 11.72 7.38 -4.17
N ILE A 91 10.49 7.79 -4.39
CA ILE A 91 9.36 7.41 -3.53
C ILE A 91 9.05 5.92 -3.69
N LYS A 92 9.04 5.41 -4.92
CA LYS A 92 8.86 3.98 -5.18
C LYS A 92 9.91 3.12 -4.48
N GLU A 93 11.19 3.51 -4.55
CA GLU A 93 12.29 2.83 -3.86
C GLU A 93 12.09 2.83 -2.35
N ARG A 94 11.71 3.95 -1.76
CA ARG A 94 11.43 4.03 -0.31
C ARG A 94 10.25 3.14 0.09
N LEU A 95 9.17 3.11 -0.71
CA LEU A 95 8.03 2.24 -0.45
C LEU A 95 8.41 0.76 -0.55
N LEU A 96 9.25 0.39 -1.51
CA LEU A 96 9.77 -0.98 -1.63
C LEU A 96 10.61 -1.39 -0.41
N LEU A 97 11.48 -0.50 0.08
CA LEU A 97 12.28 -0.75 1.28
C LEU A 97 11.41 -0.92 2.53
N ILE A 98 10.38 -0.08 2.68
CA ILE A 98 9.43 -0.19 3.79
C ILE A 98 8.66 -1.51 3.71
N GLY A 99 8.20 -1.90 2.52
CA GLY A 99 7.53 -3.18 2.31
C GLY A 99 8.44 -4.37 2.63
N TYR A 100 9.71 -4.30 2.24
CA TYR A 100 10.68 -5.37 2.48
C TYR A 100 11.05 -5.50 3.96
N TYR A 101 11.44 -4.39 4.60
CA TYR A 101 11.89 -4.40 6.00
C TYR A 101 10.77 -4.30 7.04
N GLY A 102 9.53 -4.09 6.60
CA GLY A 102 8.35 -4.03 7.43
C GLY A 102 7.85 -5.41 7.87
N TYR A 103 6.56 -5.63 7.76
CA TYR A 103 5.91 -6.86 8.20
C TYR A 103 6.45 -8.14 7.57
N THR A 104 6.86 -8.10 6.30
CA THR A 104 7.34 -9.30 5.58
C THR A 104 8.76 -9.71 5.96
N TYR A 105 9.51 -8.85 6.66
CA TYR A 105 10.86 -9.17 7.11
C TYR A 105 10.84 -10.26 8.19
N PRO A 106 11.77 -11.23 8.17
CA PRO A 106 11.81 -12.30 9.17
C PRO A 106 11.76 -11.80 10.61
N GLY A 107 10.83 -12.33 11.40
CA GLY A 107 10.61 -11.93 12.79
C GLY A 107 9.65 -10.75 12.99
N HIS A 108 9.16 -10.13 11.91
CA HIS A 108 8.25 -8.97 11.98
C HIS A 108 6.76 -9.34 11.78
N GLN A 109 6.39 -10.63 11.77
CA GLN A 109 5.03 -11.09 11.47
C GLN A 109 4.07 -10.87 12.64
N THR A 110 3.88 -9.61 13.04
CA THR A 110 2.90 -9.21 14.05
C THR A 110 1.97 -8.13 13.51
N LEU A 111 0.76 -8.01 14.07
CA LEU A 111 -0.18 -6.95 13.72
C LEU A 111 0.43 -5.55 13.93
N GLN A 112 1.26 -5.40 14.96
CA GLN A 112 1.92 -4.14 15.26
C GLN A 112 2.89 -3.74 14.14
N TYR A 113 3.72 -4.66 13.66
CA TYR A 113 4.59 -4.41 12.51
C TYR A 113 3.78 -4.15 11.24
N ARG A 114 2.66 -4.85 11.06
CA ARG A 114 1.78 -4.64 9.90
C ARG A 114 1.20 -3.23 9.88
N ALA A 115 0.66 -2.78 11.01
CA ALA A 115 0.13 -1.43 11.17
C ALA A 115 1.23 -0.37 11.02
N ALA A 116 2.40 -0.58 11.63
CA ALA A 116 3.54 0.33 11.50
C ALA A 116 4.01 0.46 10.06
N THR A 117 4.10 -0.65 9.31
CA THR A 117 4.47 -0.65 7.89
C THR A 117 3.50 0.19 7.07
N GLN A 118 2.19 -0.02 7.25
CA GLN A 118 1.16 0.78 6.56
C GLN A 118 1.25 2.27 6.94
N GLY A 119 1.50 2.59 8.21
CA GLY A 119 1.65 3.97 8.69
C GLY A 119 2.83 4.67 8.04
N MET A 120 3.97 4.02 7.96
CA MET A 120 5.17 4.56 7.29
C MET A 120 4.92 4.81 5.78
N ILE A 121 4.18 3.93 5.12
CA ILE A 121 3.78 4.12 3.72
C ILE A 121 2.92 5.39 3.58
N TRP A 122 1.91 5.55 4.41
CA TRP A 122 1.06 6.73 4.39
C TRP A 122 1.81 8.02 4.73
N ASP A 123 2.74 7.99 5.69
CA ASP A 123 3.59 9.13 6.03
C ASP A 123 4.39 9.63 4.81
N ILE A 124 4.93 8.71 4.02
CA ILE A 124 5.65 9.08 2.80
C ILE A 124 4.70 9.65 1.75
N ILE A 125 3.57 9.01 1.50
CA ILE A 125 2.60 9.44 0.48
C ILE A 125 1.99 10.80 0.85
N ILE A 126 1.55 10.99 2.10
CA ILE A 126 0.97 12.26 2.56
C ILE A 126 2.03 13.36 2.56
N GLY A 127 3.27 13.04 2.95
CA GLY A 127 4.38 13.98 2.92
C GLY A 127 4.70 14.53 1.53
N GLN A 128 4.38 13.80 0.46
CA GLN A 128 4.53 14.29 -0.92
C GLN A 128 3.52 15.39 -1.27
N GLY A 129 2.30 15.31 -0.74
CA GLY A 129 1.25 16.32 -0.99
C GLY A 129 1.44 17.64 -0.21
N ALA A 130 2.31 17.65 0.79
CA ALA A 130 2.56 18.83 1.61
C ALA A 130 3.55 19.84 0.98
N ASN A 131 4.16 19.48 -0.16
CA ASN A 131 5.15 20.30 -0.87
C ASN A 131 4.63 20.85 -2.21
N THR A 132 3.33 20.78 -2.45
CA THR A 132 2.69 21.39 -3.64
C THR A 132 1.86 22.59 -3.27
#